data_9dea8bdc647082661005306110ecf5c2
#
_entry.id   9dea8bdc647082661005306110ecf5c2
#
_cell.length_a   1.000
_cell.length_b   1.000
_cell.length_c   1.000
_cell.angle_alpha   90.00
_cell.angle_beta   90.00
_cell.angle_gamma   90.00
#
_symmetry.space_group_name_H-M   'P 1'
#
loop_
_entity.id
_entity.type
_entity.pdbx_description
1 polymer ?
#
loop_
_entity_poly.entity_id
_entity_poly.type
_entity_poly.pdbx_seq_one_letter_code
_entity_poly.pdbx_strand_id
1 'polypeptide(L)'
;SASIYVMQKKLFPKSEEKVMLVGDPQVSNKDFALSYRGSLLEDDSFNARNIVLFPLKYSKEEIQNLNTLFANGLVFLSDNATEQNFKENAPNCSIIHLSTHSFLLKNQPLIIFSQNENKNEDGYLETGEILKLELNSDLVVLSSCRSGLGNVDKAEGVLGMQKSFFEAGAK
;
A
#
# COMPACT_ATOMS: atom_id res chain seq x y z
N SER A 1 -2.98 10.54 -11.21
CA SER A 1 -3.31 9.54 -12.23
C SER A 1 -2.91 8.17 -11.71
N ALA A 2 -3.89 7.29 -11.56
CA ALA A 2 -3.67 5.91 -11.18
C ALA A 2 -2.88 5.19 -12.29
N SER A 3 -1.75 4.57 -11.95
CA SER A 3 -1.04 3.70 -12.87
C SER A 3 -1.61 2.30 -12.69
N ILE A 4 -2.51 1.90 -13.60
CA ILE A 4 -3.08 0.56 -13.64
C ILE A 4 -2.14 -0.30 -14.48
N TYR A 5 -1.50 -1.29 -13.86
CA TYR A 5 -0.80 -2.34 -14.59
C TYR A 5 -1.71 -3.55 -14.68
N VAL A 6 -2.24 -3.78 -15.87
CA VAL A 6 -3.00 -5.00 -16.18
C VAL A 6 -2.04 -5.97 -16.87
N MET A 7 -1.60 -7.00 -16.18
CA MET A 7 -1.04 -8.16 -16.85
C MET A 7 -2.17 -9.06 -17.36
N GLN A 8 -2.20 -9.28 -18.66
CA GLN A 8 -3.25 -10.02 -19.34
C GLN A 8 -3.22 -11.51 -18.97
N LYS A 9 -4.11 -11.93 -18.09
CA LYS A 9 -4.76 -13.25 -18.15
C LYS A 9 -6.20 -13.08 -17.72
N LYS A 10 -7.13 -13.60 -18.55
CA LYS A 10 -8.59 -13.58 -18.42
C LYS A 10 -9.15 -12.94 -17.15
N LEU A 11 -9.56 -11.69 -17.26
CA LEU A 11 -10.13 -10.85 -16.21
C LEU A 11 -11.56 -11.24 -15.82
N PHE A 12 -11.81 -12.50 -15.56
CA PHE A 12 -13.05 -12.90 -14.90
C PHE A 12 -12.65 -13.72 -13.67
N PRO A 13 -12.96 -13.23 -12.47
CA PRO A 13 -12.71 -14.00 -11.27
C PRO A 13 -13.46 -15.35 -11.39
N LYS A 14 -12.72 -16.44 -11.24
CA LYS A 14 -13.34 -17.71 -10.98
C LYS A 14 -14.06 -17.60 -9.65
N SER A 15 -15.15 -18.28 -9.45
CA SER A 15 -16.00 -18.24 -8.25
C SER A 15 -15.26 -18.54 -6.92
N GLU A 16 -14.00 -18.90 -6.97
CA GLU A 16 -13.13 -19.23 -5.82
C GLU A 16 -11.98 -18.23 -5.61
N GLU A 17 -11.88 -17.17 -6.41
CA GLU A 17 -10.78 -16.20 -6.27
C GLU A 17 -10.99 -15.34 -5.02
N LYS A 18 -10.01 -15.37 -4.11
CA LYS A 18 -9.97 -14.48 -2.97
C LYS A 18 -9.45 -13.12 -3.39
N VAL A 19 -10.24 -12.10 -3.16
CA VAL A 19 -9.90 -10.70 -3.44
C VAL A 19 -9.66 -9.97 -2.14
N MET A 20 -8.56 -9.24 -2.04
CA MET A 20 -8.27 -8.35 -0.93
C MET A 20 -8.41 -6.91 -1.37
N LEU A 21 -9.18 -6.14 -0.63
CA LEU A 21 -9.45 -4.73 -0.84
C LEU A 21 -9.04 -3.95 0.42
N VAL A 22 -8.05 -3.08 0.30
CA VAL A 22 -7.55 -2.27 1.43
C VAL A 22 -7.64 -0.80 1.10
N GLY A 23 -8.18 0.01 2.00
CA GLY A 23 -8.29 1.44 1.76
C GLY A 23 -8.61 2.28 2.99
N ASP A 24 -8.59 3.60 2.78
CA ASP A 24 -8.90 4.62 3.80
C ASP A 24 -8.10 4.44 5.11
N PRO A 25 -6.75 4.24 5.03
CA PRO A 25 -5.96 4.05 6.24
C PRO A 25 -6.01 5.27 7.15
N GLN A 26 -6.13 5.05 8.45
CA GLN A 26 -6.07 6.10 9.46
C GLN A 26 -4.62 6.35 9.84
N VAL A 27 -4.09 7.50 9.44
CA VAL A 27 -2.69 7.86 9.65
C VAL A 27 -2.59 9.15 10.47
N SER A 28 -1.86 9.08 11.58
CA SER A 28 -1.53 10.25 12.37
C SER A 28 -0.32 10.97 11.78
N ASN A 29 -0.49 12.24 11.39
CA ASN A 29 0.64 13.07 10.93
C ASN A 29 1.72 13.26 12.01
N LYS A 30 1.37 13.16 13.30
CA LYS A 30 2.33 13.24 14.41
C LYS A 30 3.18 11.97 14.48
N ASP A 31 2.54 10.82 14.35
CA ASP A 31 3.22 9.53 14.45
C ASP A 31 4.10 9.29 13.23
N PHE A 32 3.65 9.69 12.04
CA PHE A 32 4.47 9.68 10.83
C PHE A 32 5.76 10.49 11.01
N ALA A 33 5.67 11.72 11.53
CA ALA A 33 6.83 12.55 11.76
C ALA A 33 7.76 12.02 12.87
N LEU A 34 7.24 11.26 13.84
CA LEU A 34 7.99 10.74 14.99
C LEU A 34 8.67 9.40 14.68
N SER A 35 7.97 8.45 14.09
CA SER A 35 8.51 7.12 13.79
C SER A 35 9.64 7.18 12.76
N TYR A 36 9.52 8.09 11.79
CA TYR A 36 10.56 8.30 10.79
C TYR A 36 11.77 9.12 11.28
N ARG A 37 11.64 9.90 12.36
CA ARG A 37 12.78 10.60 12.96
C ARG A 37 13.88 9.67 13.47
N GLY A 38 13.54 8.48 13.93
CA GLY A 38 14.51 7.50 14.41
C GLY A 38 15.44 6.98 13.31
N SER A 39 14.97 6.90 12.06
CA SER A 39 15.74 6.42 10.92
C SER A 39 16.42 7.53 10.11
N LEU A 40 16.10 8.81 10.37
CA LEU A 40 16.53 9.97 9.58
C LEU A 40 17.66 10.80 10.22
N LEU A 41 18.20 10.38 11.37
CA LEU A 41 19.15 11.18 12.13
C LEU A 41 20.52 11.41 11.45
N GLU A 42 20.76 10.87 10.27
CA GLU A 42 22.04 11.02 9.56
C GLU A 42 22.01 11.96 8.35
N ASP A 43 20.85 12.50 7.95
CA ASP A 43 20.77 13.40 6.79
C ASP A 43 19.82 14.58 7.03
N ASP A 44 20.38 15.75 7.25
CA ASP A 44 19.67 17.03 7.51
C ASP A 44 18.90 17.57 6.27
N SER A 45 19.06 16.96 5.10
CA SER A 45 18.48 17.48 3.85
C SER A 45 17.00 17.17 3.66
N PHE A 46 16.46 16.18 4.36
CA PHE A 46 15.06 15.77 4.23
C PHE A 46 14.20 16.22 5.43
N ASN A 47 13.34 17.20 5.19
CA ASN A 47 12.47 17.76 6.23
C ASN A 47 11.17 16.93 6.33
N ALA A 48 11.20 15.79 7.04
CA ALA A 48 10.01 14.97 7.33
C ALA A 48 8.88 15.78 8.04
N ARG A 49 9.23 16.95 8.60
CA ARG A 49 8.26 17.87 9.25
C ARG A 49 7.24 18.47 8.29
N ASN A 50 7.50 18.43 6.97
CA ASN A 50 6.66 19.05 5.96
C ASN A 50 5.77 18.03 5.21
N ILE A 51 5.83 16.75 5.56
CA ILE A 51 4.93 15.76 4.96
C ILE A 51 3.62 15.79 5.73
N VAL A 52 2.58 16.26 5.07
CA VAL A 52 1.21 16.21 5.61
C VAL A 52 0.42 15.21 4.79
N LEU A 53 -0.04 14.15 5.46
CA LEU A 53 -0.93 13.17 4.87
C LEU A 53 -2.36 13.66 5.00
N PHE A 54 -2.97 13.98 3.88
CA PHE A 54 -4.39 14.33 3.83
C PHE A 54 -5.23 13.06 3.69
N PRO A 55 -6.42 13.00 4.33
CA PRO A 55 -7.33 11.87 4.14
C PRO A 55 -7.60 11.60 2.65
N LEU A 56 -7.59 10.35 2.26
CA LEU A 56 -7.87 9.91 0.88
C LEU A 56 -9.39 9.94 0.64
N LYS A 57 -9.89 11.09 0.25
CA LYS A 57 -11.33 11.40 0.16
C LYS A 57 -12.21 10.33 -0.51
N TYR A 58 -11.68 9.63 -1.49
CA TYR A 58 -12.44 8.66 -2.30
C TYR A 58 -12.00 7.21 -2.08
N SER A 59 -10.98 6.97 -1.27
CA SER A 59 -10.43 5.63 -1.06
C SER A 59 -11.47 4.67 -0.47
N LYS A 60 -12.21 5.12 0.54
CA LYS A 60 -13.29 4.32 1.14
C LYS A 60 -14.40 3.99 0.15
N GLU A 61 -14.85 4.97 -0.63
CA GLU A 61 -15.88 4.79 -1.66
C GLU A 61 -15.38 3.85 -2.77
N GLU A 62 -14.14 3.99 -3.21
CA GLU A 62 -13.49 3.11 -4.18
C GLU A 62 -13.54 1.66 -3.72
N ILE A 63 -13.10 1.38 -2.49
CA ILE A 63 -13.11 0.03 -1.91
C ILE A 63 -14.53 -0.52 -1.77
N GLN A 64 -15.47 0.30 -1.29
CA GLN A 64 -16.87 -0.12 -1.16
C GLN A 64 -17.49 -0.49 -2.51
N ASN A 65 -17.24 0.32 -3.54
CA ASN A 65 -17.72 0.05 -4.90
C ASN A 65 -17.12 -1.23 -5.47
N LEU A 66 -15.80 -1.42 -5.31
CA LEU A 66 -15.13 -2.65 -5.74
C LEU A 66 -15.68 -3.88 -5.02
N ASN A 67 -15.96 -3.78 -3.72
CA ASN A 67 -16.51 -4.90 -2.95
C ASN A 67 -17.88 -5.38 -3.47
N THR A 68 -18.64 -4.52 -4.13
CA THR A 68 -19.91 -4.94 -4.77
C THR A 68 -19.71 -5.89 -5.94
N LEU A 69 -18.51 -5.91 -6.53
CA LEU A 69 -18.17 -6.74 -7.68
C LEU A 69 -17.65 -8.13 -7.28
N PHE A 70 -17.27 -8.32 -6.01
CA PHE A 70 -16.64 -9.53 -5.52
C PHE A 70 -17.40 -10.10 -4.32
N ALA A 71 -18.05 -11.27 -4.50
CA ALA A 71 -18.91 -11.87 -3.48
C ALA A 71 -18.18 -12.26 -2.17
N ASN A 72 -16.87 -12.51 -2.23
CA ASN A 72 -16.05 -13.00 -1.11
C ASN A 72 -14.80 -12.14 -0.90
N GLY A 73 -14.93 -10.82 -1.06
CA GLY A 73 -13.83 -9.89 -0.84
C GLY A 73 -13.44 -9.78 0.64
N LEU A 74 -12.16 -9.88 0.94
CA LEU A 74 -11.61 -9.48 2.23
C LEU A 74 -11.42 -7.96 2.20
N VAL A 75 -12.21 -7.25 2.99
CA VAL A 75 -12.20 -5.78 3.01
C VAL A 75 -11.59 -5.27 4.31
N PHE A 76 -10.54 -4.47 4.18
CA PHE A 76 -9.89 -3.78 5.28
C PHE A 76 -9.97 -2.27 5.06
N LEU A 77 -10.75 -1.59 5.90
CA LEU A 77 -10.97 -0.15 5.83
C LEU A 77 -10.64 0.52 7.16
N SER A 78 -10.26 1.77 7.09
CA SER A 78 -10.01 2.64 8.25
C SER A 78 -9.04 1.97 9.24
N ASP A 79 -9.36 1.84 10.52
CA ASP A 79 -8.47 1.25 11.54
C ASP A 79 -8.09 -0.21 11.25
N ASN A 80 -8.86 -0.92 10.42
CA ASN A 80 -8.55 -2.30 10.00
C ASN A 80 -7.63 -2.37 8.77
N ALA A 81 -7.38 -1.24 8.09
CA ALA A 81 -6.45 -1.19 6.97
C ALA A 81 -5.00 -1.20 7.46
N THR A 82 -4.63 -2.23 8.21
CA THR A 82 -3.33 -2.38 8.87
C THR A 82 -2.35 -3.19 8.03
N GLU A 83 -1.08 -2.93 8.22
CA GLU A 83 0.01 -3.68 7.61
C GLU A 83 -0.02 -5.16 8.00
N GLN A 84 -0.32 -5.44 9.28
CA GLN A 84 -0.48 -6.81 9.78
C GLN A 84 -1.58 -7.56 9.01
N ASN A 85 -2.79 -6.97 8.88
CA ASN A 85 -3.87 -7.59 8.12
C ASN A 85 -3.48 -7.83 6.66
N PHE A 86 -2.72 -6.91 6.08
CA PHE A 86 -2.20 -7.09 4.73
C PHE A 86 -1.24 -8.28 4.66
N LYS A 87 -0.20 -8.32 5.47
CA LYS A 87 0.82 -9.39 5.46
C LYS A 87 0.23 -10.77 5.71
N GLU A 88 -0.70 -10.88 6.67
CA GLU A 88 -1.33 -12.15 7.03
C GLU A 88 -2.24 -12.73 5.91
N ASN A 89 -2.86 -11.87 5.12
CA ASN A 89 -3.89 -12.30 4.17
C ASN A 89 -3.45 -12.24 2.71
N ALA A 90 -2.53 -11.35 2.34
CA ALA A 90 -2.07 -11.16 0.97
C ALA A 90 -1.57 -12.44 0.27
N PRO A 91 -0.82 -13.35 0.95
CA PRO A 91 -0.36 -14.59 0.33
C PRO A 91 -1.47 -15.49 -0.22
N ASN A 92 -2.67 -15.38 0.33
CA ASN A 92 -3.82 -16.22 -0.02
C ASN A 92 -4.79 -15.54 -1.01
N CYS A 93 -4.43 -14.36 -1.55
CA CYS A 93 -5.31 -13.56 -2.41
C CYS A 93 -4.83 -13.57 -3.86
N SER A 94 -5.74 -13.88 -4.78
CA SER A 94 -5.48 -13.82 -6.22
C SER A 94 -5.47 -12.41 -6.76
N ILE A 95 -6.26 -11.52 -6.14
CA ILE A 95 -6.33 -10.11 -6.48
C ILE A 95 -6.12 -9.29 -5.22
N ILE A 96 -5.23 -8.31 -5.30
CA ILE A 96 -4.95 -7.36 -4.22
C ILE A 96 -5.16 -5.95 -4.77
N HIS A 97 -6.01 -5.16 -4.11
CA HIS A 97 -6.23 -3.76 -4.44
C HIS A 97 -5.94 -2.89 -3.22
N LEU A 98 -4.94 -2.02 -3.34
CA LEU A 98 -4.52 -1.09 -2.29
C LEU A 98 -4.86 0.34 -2.69
N SER A 99 -5.82 0.95 -2.01
CA SER A 99 -6.16 2.38 -2.12
C SER A 99 -5.66 3.12 -0.88
N THR A 100 -4.34 3.35 -0.84
CA THR A 100 -3.60 3.87 0.31
C THR A 100 -2.63 4.98 -0.10
N HIS A 101 -1.94 5.58 0.86
CA HIS A 101 -0.81 6.44 0.56
C HIS A 101 0.42 5.63 0.18
N SER A 102 1.17 6.12 -0.82
CA SER A 102 2.51 5.61 -1.12
C SER A 102 3.48 6.77 -1.29
N PHE A 103 4.70 6.57 -0.84
CA PHE A 103 5.77 7.55 -0.92
C PHE A 103 7.06 6.94 -1.42
N LEU A 104 7.93 7.83 -1.88
CA LEU A 104 9.34 7.54 -2.06
C LEU A 104 10.11 8.27 -0.96
N LEU A 105 10.75 7.54 -0.09
CA LEU A 105 11.54 8.07 0.99
C LEU A 105 12.99 7.62 0.86
N LYS A 106 13.93 8.55 0.73
CA LYS A 106 15.36 8.23 0.46
C LYS A 106 15.52 7.18 -0.68
N ASN A 107 14.77 7.36 -1.76
CA ASN A 107 14.71 6.40 -2.88
C ASN A 107 14.15 5.02 -2.54
N GLN A 108 13.58 4.84 -1.36
CA GLN A 108 12.87 3.62 -0.95
C GLN A 108 11.36 3.84 -1.04
N PRO A 109 10.65 3.11 -1.89
CA PRO A 109 9.20 3.20 -1.94
C PRO A 109 8.58 2.49 -0.75
N LEU A 110 7.54 3.11 -0.18
CA LEU A 110 6.78 2.53 0.90
C LEU A 110 5.28 2.77 0.72
N ILE A 111 4.47 1.87 1.28
CA ILE A 111 3.02 1.96 1.34
C ILE A 111 2.62 2.21 2.79
N ILE A 112 1.67 3.11 3.01
CA ILE A 112 1.21 3.47 4.35
C ILE A 112 -0.12 2.78 4.65
N PHE A 113 -0.14 2.09 5.77
CA PHE A 113 -1.30 1.49 6.39
C PHE A 113 -1.71 2.23 7.66
N SER A 114 -2.84 1.86 8.24
CA SER A 114 -3.29 2.40 9.52
C SER A 114 -2.34 2.03 10.63
N GLN A 115 -1.98 3.04 11.40
CA GLN A 115 -1.16 2.90 12.59
C GLN A 115 -2.09 2.63 13.77
N ASN A 116 -1.96 1.48 14.36
CA ASN A 116 -2.62 1.14 15.61
C ASN A 116 -1.59 0.86 16.70
N GLU A 117 -2.04 0.80 17.95
CA GLU A 117 -1.16 0.53 19.10
C GLU A 117 -0.58 -0.90 19.11
N ASN A 118 -0.91 -1.71 18.13
CA ASN A 118 -0.42 -3.07 18.01
C ASN A 118 1.01 -3.06 17.48
N LYS A 119 1.97 -3.34 18.34
CA LYS A 119 3.40 -3.10 18.15
C LYS A 119 4.13 -4.08 17.23
N ASN A 120 3.43 -4.95 16.53
CA ASN A 120 4.07 -5.95 15.69
C ASN A 120 4.49 -5.39 14.32
N GLU A 121 3.76 -4.37 13.84
CA GLU A 121 3.99 -3.71 12.56
C GLU A 121 3.85 -2.20 12.75
N ASP A 122 4.64 -1.43 12.05
CA ASP A 122 4.70 0.03 12.21
C ASP A 122 3.74 0.80 11.29
N GLY A 123 3.09 0.10 10.35
CA GLY A 123 2.18 0.65 9.37
C GLY A 123 2.87 1.19 8.10
N TYR A 124 4.16 0.89 7.93
CA TYR A 124 4.96 1.33 6.79
C TYR A 124 5.54 0.14 6.02
N LEU A 125 4.79 -0.40 5.09
CA LEU A 125 5.24 -1.53 4.28
C LEU A 125 6.35 -1.11 3.32
N GLU A 126 7.56 -1.57 3.59
CA GLU A 126 8.74 -1.32 2.79
C GLU A 126 8.98 -2.41 1.72
N THR A 127 9.77 -2.09 0.70
CA THR A 127 10.13 -3.05 -0.36
C THR A 127 10.79 -4.32 0.19
N GLY A 128 11.62 -4.19 1.23
CA GLY A 128 12.29 -5.32 1.88
C GLY A 128 11.32 -6.27 2.59
N GLU A 129 10.16 -5.78 3.00
CA GLU A 129 9.10 -6.57 3.61
C GLU A 129 8.22 -7.24 2.55
N ILE A 130 7.88 -6.50 1.48
CA ILE A 130 7.17 -7.07 0.33
C ILE A 130 7.92 -8.27 -0.23
N LEU A 131 9.24 -8.19 -0.36
CA LEU A 131 10.09 -9.28 -0.86
C LEU A 131 10.04 -10.56 -0.01
N LYS A 132 9.62 -10.46 1.25
CA LYS A 132 9.45 -11.61 2.16
C LYS A 132 8.06 -12.24 2.08
N LEU A 133 7.13 -11.60 1.37
CA LEU A 133 5.79 -12.15 1.17
C LEU A 133 5.86 -13.24 0.09
N GLU A 134 5.26 -14.37 0.36
CA GLU A 134 5.07 -15.44 -0.63
C GLU A 134 3.73 -15.25 -1.32
N LEU A 135 3.67 -14.30 -2.27
CA LEU A 135 2.44 -13.96 -2.97
C LEU A 135 2.12 -14.98 -4.07
N ASN A 136 0.84 -15.21 -4.29
CA ASN A 136 0.34 -15.97 -5.43
C ASN A 136 -0.78 -15.17 -6.14
N SER A 137 -0.56 -13.88 -6.27
CA SER A 137 -1.55 -12.96 -6.82
C SER A 137 -1.42 -12.85 -8.33
N ASP A 138 -2.54 -12.96 -9.04
CA ASP A 138 -2.63 -12.74 -10.48
C ASP A 138 -2.68 -11.24 -10.83
N LEU A 139 -3.08 -10.39 -9.86
CA LEU A 139 -3.17 -8.95 -10.03
C LEU A 139 -2.92 -8.22 -8.70
N VAL A 140 -2.02 -7.25 -8.74
CA VAL A 140 -1.86 -6.25 -7.66
C VAL A 140 -2.11 -4.86 -8.23
N VAL A 141 -3.08 -4.15 -7.66
CA VAL A 141 -3.43 -2.78 -8.04
C VAL A 141 -3.01 -1.83 -6.91
N LEU A 142 -2.18 -0.85 -7.26
CA LEU A 142 -1.81 0.23 -6.36
C LEU A 142 -2.55 1.50 -6.80
N SER A 143 -3.69 1.78 -6.19
CA SER A 143 -4.45 3.01 -6.34
C SER A 143 -3.99 4.01 -5.29
N SER A 144 -2.82 4.58 -5.51
CA SER A 144 -2.24 5.55 -4.60
C SER A 144 -2.14 6.91 -5.25
N CYS A 145 -2.66 7.93 -4.57
CA CYS A 145 -2.51 9.31 -4.99
C CYS A 145 -1.28 9.90 -4.30
N ARG A 146 -0.38 10.47 -5.08
CA ARG A 146 0.77 11.20 -4.56
C ARG A 146 0.29 12.47 -3.87
N SER A 147 0.24 12.44 -2.56
CA SER A 147 0.02 13.64 -1.78
C SER A 147 1.36 14.28 -1.41
N GLY A 148 1.73 15.35 -2.12
CA GLY A 148 2.42 16.44 -1.50
C GLY A 148 3.95 16.44 -1.43
N LEU A 149 4.69 15.59 -2.14
CA LEU A 149 6.15 15.70 -2.18
C LEU A 149 6.65 16.17 -3.54
N GLY A 150 7.49 17.22 -3.48
CA GLY A 150 8.10 17.87 -4.63
C GLY A 150 8.88 16.93 -5.56
N ASN A 151 9.44 17.51 -6.61
CA ASN A 151 10.14 16.88 -7.74
C ASN A 151 11.24 15.87 -7.38
N VAL A 152 10.85 14.67 -6.92
CA VAL A 152 11.77 13.53 -6.86
C VAL A 152 11.43 12.57 -8.01
N ASP A 153 12.43 11.98 -8.61
CA ASP A 153 12.31 11.15 -9.82
C ASP A 153 11.24 10.06 -9.71
N LYS A 154 10.13 10.36 -10.39
CA LYS A 154 8.82 9.71 -10.18
C LYS A 154 8.76 8.28 -10.67
N ALA A 155 9.64 7.91 -11.57
CA ALA A 155 9.62 6.61 -12.23
C ALA A 155 10.29 5.51 -11.39
N GLU A 156 11.39 5.80 -10.72
CA GLU A 156 12.17 4.79 -10.01
C GLU A 156 11.44 4.20 -8.79
N GLY A 157 10.71 5.02 -8.02
CA GLY A 157 9.97 4.53 -6.86
C GLY A 157 8.82 3.61 -7.22
N VAL A 158 8.07 3.94 -8.28
CA VAL A 158 6.97 3.09 -8.76
C VAL A 158 7.51 1.79 -9.32
N LEU A 159 8.60 1.84 -10.10
CA LEU A 159 9.27 0.66 -10.64
C LEU A 159 9.84 -0.24 -9.54
N GLY A 160 10.43 0.35 -8.50
CA GLY A 160 10.94 -0.40 -7.36
C GLY A 160 9.85 -1.17 -6.63
N MET A 161 8.70 -0.53 -6.38
CA MET A 161 7.55 -1.16 -5.74
C MET A 161 6.98 -2.31 -6.58
N GLN A 162 6.78 -2.06 -7.89
CA GLN A 162 6.29 -3.09 -8.82
C GLN A 162 7.23 -4.30 -8.84
N LYS A 163 8.54 -4.05 -8.96
CA LYS A 163 9.54 -5.11 -8.95
C LYS A 163 9.46 -5.94 -7.68
N SER A 164 9.30 -5.31 -6.51
CA SER A 164 9.19 -6.03 -5.24
C SER A 164 7.97 -6.96 -5.19
N PHE A 165 6.81 -6.51 -5.71
CA PHE A 165 5.62 -7.36 -5.79
C PHE A 165 5.82 -8.54 -6.77
N PHE A 166 6.47 -8.33 -7.91
CA PHE A 166 6.81 -9.40 -8.84
C PHE A 166 7.78 -10.42 -8.22
N GLU A 167 8.83 -9.95 -7.58
CA GLU A 167 9.80 -10.82 -6.91
C GLU A 167 9.18 -11.59 -5.73
N ALA A 168 8.16 -11.02 -5.08
CA ALA A 168 7.36 -11.69 -4.05
C ALA A 168 6.38 -12.74 -4.59
N GLY A 169 6.20 -12.83 -5.93
CA GLY A 169 5.36 -13.85 -6.57
C GLY A 169 4.06 -13.32 -7.21
N ALA A 170 3.83 -12.02 -7.26
CA ALA A 170 2.76 -11.45 -8.08
C ALA A 170 3.07 -11.65 -9.57
N LYS A 171 2.01 -11.81 -10.41
CA LYS A 171 2.14 -12.12 -11.85
C LYS A 171 1.83 -10.92 -12.72
#